data_c119f00ce4360602302515423f56aec4
#
_entry.id   c119f00ce4360602302515423f56aec4
#
_cell.length_a   1.000
_cell.length_b   1.000
_cell.length_c   1.000
_cell.angle_alpha   90.00
_cell.angle_beta   90.00
_cell.angle_gamma   90.00
#
_symmetry.space_group_name_H-M   'P 1'
#
loop_
_entity.id
_entity.type
_entity.pdbx_description
1 polymer ?
#
loop_
_entity_poly.entity_id
_entity_poly.type
_entity_poly.pdbx_seq_one_letter_code
_entity_poly.pdbx_strand_id
1 'polypeptide(L)'
;MLGQPIHVTSVSSAYELQAEANKALLRMSVQSSALVLVINSTTQVIRSAQEAEGLTYLELSEQLCERLLPLSCNDRSRHVSDIIAQMLNGIASDVVWLDRIQVLFEPTLELDPLRQLQDLARLKPIVAIWPGQMTERFLTFSVPGRDDYQSYSANDLANVPIIHVTEQRG
;
A
#
# COMPACT_ATOMS: atom_id res chain seq x y z
N MET A 1 -27.81 1.43 9.77
CA MET A 1 -27.38 1.49 8.36
C MET A 1 -26.27 0.49 8.12
N LEU A 2 -26.48 -0.41 7.20
CA LEU A 2 -25.44 -1.28 6.71
C LEU A 2 -24.49 -0.42 5.86
N GLY A 3 -23.20 -0.39 6.21
CA GLY A 3 -22.19 0.36 5.46
C GLY A 3 -22.15 -0.09 4.00
N GLN A 4 -21.71 0.81 3.12
CA GLN A 4 -21.54 0.50 1.71
C GLN A 4 -20.46 -0.57 1.53
N PRO A 5 -20.62 -1.49 0.56
CA PRO A 5 -19.59 -2.45 0.24
C PRO A 5 -18.37 -1.75 -0.39
N ILE A 6 -17.21 -2.34 -0.16
CA ILE A 6 -15.97 -1.89 -0.79
C ILE A 6 -15.95 -2.38 -2.23
N HIS A 7 -15.73 -1.47 -3.17
CA HIS A 7 -15.59 -1.84 -4.58
C HIS A 7 -14.17 -2.31 -4.88
N VAL A 8 -14.06 -3.50 -5.47
CA VAL A 8 -12.79 -4.09 -5.85
C VAL A 8 -12.82 -4.55 -7.30
N THR A 9 -11.66 -4.53 -7.94
CA THR A 9 -11.43 -5.15 -9.25
C THR A 9 -10.65 -6.43 -9.03
N SER A 10 -11.13 -7.56 -9.54
CA SER A 10 -10.46 -8.85 -9.41
C SER A 10 -9.59 -9.12 -10.64
N VAL A 11 -8.38 -9.58 -10.40
CA VAL A 11 -7.41 -10.00 -11.42
C VAL A 11 -6.81 -11.35 -11.05
N SER A 12 -6.34 -12.11 -12.05
CA SER A 12 -5.85 -13.47 -11.82
C SER A 12 -4.41 -13.71 -12.32
N SER A 13 -3.76 -12.70 -12.87
CA SER A 13 -2.39 -12.80 -13.36
C SER A 13 -1.58 -11.54 -13.09
N ALA A 14 -0.26 -11.66 -13.18
CA ALA A 14 0.64 -10.51 -13.05
C ALA A 14 0.40 -9.47 -14.15
N TYR A 15 0.12 -9.91 -15.37
CA TYR A 15 -0.19 -9.02 -16.47
C TYR A 15 -1.47 -8.21 -16.22
N GLU A 16 -2.55 -8.87 -15.80
CA GLU A 16 -3.80 -8.20 -15.46
C GLU A 16 -3.62 -7.22 -14.30
N LEU A 17 -2.88 -7.63 -13.26
CA LEU A 17 -2.58 -6.78 -12.11
C LEU A 17 -1.92 -5.48 -12.55
N GLN A 18 -0.91 -5.57 -13.36
CA GLN A 18 -0.16 -4.42 -13.84
C GLN A 18 -1.00 -3.52 -14.73
N ALA A 19 -1.76 -4.12 -15.66
CA ALA A 19 -2.65 -3.38 -16.55
C ALA A 19 -3.72 -2.62 -15.75
N GLU A 20 -4.35 -3.24 -14.77
CA GLU A 20 -5.35 -2.59 -13.92
C GLU A 20 -4.75 -1.51 -13.02
N ALA A 21 -3.57 -1.74 -12.46
CA ALA A 21 -2.89 -0.74 -11.66
C ALA A 21 -2.55 0.51 -12.49
N ASN A 22 -1.99 0.34 -13.68
CA ASN A 22 -1.68 1.45 -14.58
C ASN A 22 -2.94 2.21 -15.01
N LYS A 23 -4.01 1.50 -15.33
CA LYS A 23 -5.29 2.09 -15.71
C LYS A 23 -5.88 2.92 -14.57
N ALA A 24 -5.83 2.41 -13.33
CA ALA A 24 -6.30 3.13 -12.14
C ALA A 24 -5.47 4.40 -11.90
N LEU A 25 -4.16 4.33 -12.01
CA LEU A 25 -3.26 5.48 -11.82
C LEU A 25 -3.50 6.54 -12.89
N LEU A 26 -3.73 6.17 -14.14
CA LEU A 26 -4.04 7.12 -15.21
C LEU A 26 -5.35 7.88 -14.96
N ARG A 27 -6.36 7.21 -14.40
CA ARG A 27 -7.61 7.87 -14.02
C ARG A 27 -7.43 8.88 -12.88
N MET A 28 -6.46 8.66 -12.01
CA MET A 28 -6.17 9.51 -10.85
C MET A 28 -5.14 10.59 -11.13
N SER A 29 -4.57 10.66 -12.32
CA SER A 29 -3.51 11.61 -12.67
C SER A 29 -3.89 13.08 -12.49
N VAL A 30 -5.17 13.39 -12.42
CA VAL A 30 -5.73 14.73 -12.20
C VAL A 30 -6.04 14.98 -10.73
N GLN A 31 -5.96 13.94 -9.88
CA GLN A 31 -6.30 14.05 -8.45
C GLN A 31 -5.06 14.29 -7.60
N SER A 32 -5.29 14.78 -6.39
CA SER A 32 -4.22 15.15 -5.47
C SER A 32 -3.47 13.95 -4.87
N SER A 33 -4.01 12.72 -4.94
CA SER A 33 -3.39 11.52 -4.38
C SER A 33 -3.63 10.34 -5.31
N ALA A 34 -2.56 9.70 -5.77
CA ALA A 34 -2.60 8.57 -6.69
C ALA A 34 -2.16 7.27 -5.98
N LEU A 35 -3.06 6.69 -5.20
CA LEU A 35 -2.84 5.46 -4.44
C LEU A 35 -3.72 4.34 -4.96
N VAL A 36 -3.12 3.19 -5.27
CA VAL A 36 -3.80 1.92 -5.56
C VAL A 36 -3.37 0.90 -4.51
N LEU A 37 -4.32 0.16 -3.96
CA LEU A 37 -4.06 -0.95 -3.04
C LEU A 37 -4.24 -2.29 -3.74
N VAL A 38 -3.31 -3.21 -3.49
CA VAL A 38 -3.36 -4.59 -3.99
C VAL A 38 -3.53 -5.55 -2.82
N ILE A 39 -4.52 -6.42 -2.89
CA ILE A 39 -4.87 -7.36 -1.82
C ILE A 39 -4.70 -8.80 -2.29
N ASN A 40 -4.33 -9.68 -1.37
CA ASN A 40 -4.16 -11.12 -1.59
C ASN A 40 -3.16 -11.46 -2.70
N SER A 41 -2.18 -10.59 -2.92
CA SER A 41 -1.11 -10.91 -3.85
C SER A 41 -0.18 -11.95 -3.27
N THR A 42 0.12 -12.98 -4.04
CA THR A 42 1.19 -13.92 -3.70
C THR A 42 2.54 -13.31 -4.06
N THR A 43 3.58 -13.70 -3.34
CA THR A 43 4.96 -13.29 -3.66
C THR A 43 5.31 -13.61 -5.11
N GLN A 44 4.80 -14.73 -5.63
CA GLN A 44 5.04 -15.16 -7.01
C GLN A 44 4.43 -14.18 -8.02
N VAL A 45 3.19 -13.73 -7.80
CA VAL A 45 2.54 -12.76 -8.71
C VAL A 45 3.28 -11.43 -8.74
N ILE A 46 3.68 -10.93 -7.57
CA ILE A 46 4.45 -9.69 -7.48
C ILE A 46 5.81 -9.82 -8.15
N ARG A 47 6.51 -10.92 -7.91
CA ARG A 47 7.82 -11.18 -8.54
C ARG A 47 7.68 -11.27 -10.06
N SER A 48 6.67 -11.97 -10.55
CA SER A 48 6.40 -12.07 -12.00
C SER A 48 6.10 -10.70 -12.60
N ALA A 49 5.35 -9.86 -11.91
CA ALA A 49 5.08 -8.50 -12.36
C ALA A 49 6.36 -7.65 -12.41
N GLN A 50 7.23 -7.76 -11.43
CA GLN A 50 8.52 -7.08 -11.41
C GLN A 50 9.41 -7.47 -12.58
N GLU A 51 9.53 -8.77 -12.83
CA GLU A 51 10.41 -9.32 -13.88
C GLU A 51 9.92 -8.95 -15.27
N ALA A 52 8.59 -8.90 -15.47
CA ALA A 52 8.01 -8.71 -16.79
C ALA A 52 8.20 -7.31 -17.37
N GLU A 53 8.20 -6.26 -16.52
CA GLU A 53 8.15 -4.88 -17.03
C GLU A 53 9.07 -3.88 -16.30
N GLY A 54 10.01 -4.37 -15.51
CA GLY A 54 10.97 -3.49 -14.82
C GLY A 54 10.30 -2.49 -13.86
N LEU A 55 9.31 -2.95 -13.10
CA LEU A 55 8.66 -2.14 -12.10
C LEU A 55 9.65 -1.64 -11.05
N THR A 56 9.52 -0.40 -10.65
CA THR A 56 10.24 0.10 -9.49
C THR A 56 9.52 -0.36 -8.22
N TYR A 57 10.20 -1.21 -7.49
CA TYR A 57 9.66 -1.93 -6.34
C TYR A 57 10.51 -1.62 -5.11
N LEU A 58 9.85 -1.27 -4.02
CA LEU A 58 10.50 -0.95 -2.76
C LEU A 58 9.95 -1.83 -1.63
N GLU A 59 10.81 -2.61 -1.01
CA GLU A 59 10.51 -3.30 0.25
C GLU A 59 10.68 -2.32 1.41
N LEU A 60 9.57 -1.73 1.84
CA LEU A 60 9.62 -0.59 2.74
C LEU A 60 10.16 -0.95 4.13
N SER A 61 9.68 -2.04 4.71
CA SER A 61 10.00 -2.38 6.11
C SER A 61 11.49 -2.51 6.36
N GLU A 62 12.20 -3.23 5.51
CA GLU A 62 13.65 -3.44 5.68
C GLU A 62 14.43 -2.12 5.60
N GLN A 63 14.23 -1.38 4.53
CA GLN A 63 14.96 -0.14 4.29
C GLN A 63 14.62 0.95 5.30
N LEU A 64 13.35 1.04 5.69
CA LEU A 64 12.93 2.01 6.69
C LEU A 64 13.47 1.66 8.09
N CYS A 65 13.43 0.38 8.47
CA CYS A 65 13.98 -0.04 9.75
C CYS A 65 15.46 0.30 9.88
N GLU A 66 16.26 0.09 8.84
CA GLU A 66 17.68 0.48 8.84
C GLU A 66 17.88 1.96 9.15
N ARG A 67 17.01 2.82 8.64
CA ARG A 67 17.07 4.27 8.84
C ARG A 67 16.54 4.70 10.20
N LEU A 68 15.61 3.93 10.77
CA LEU A 68 15.01 4.24 12.08
C LEU A 68 15.83 3.73 13.26
N LEU A 69 16.58 2.64 13.09
CA LEU A 69 17.34 2.01 14.18
C LEU A 69 18.28 2.98 14.92
N PRO A 70 19.02 3.89 14.24
CA PRO A 70 19.90 4.83 14.94
C PRO A 70 19.16 5.89 15.76
N LEU A 71 17.85 6.06 15.56
CA LEU A 71 17.05 7.09 16.21
C LEU A 71 16.43 6.59 17.51
N SER A 72 16.23 7.49 18.47
CA SER A 72 15.41 7.23 19.67
C SER A 72 13.95 6.96 19.27
N CYS A 73 13.18 6.30 20.15
CA CYS A 73 11.76 6.04 19.87
C CYS A 73 10.96 7.32 19.58
N ASN A 74 11.22 8.39 20.33
CA ASN A 74 10.57 9.68 20.11
C ASN A 74 10.95 10.29 18.76
N ASP A 75 12.20 10.19 18.36
CA ASP A 75 12.67 10.71 17.08
C ASP A 75 12.12 9.88 15.91
N ARG A 76 11.95 8.58 16.09
CA ARG A 76 11.34 7.71 15.05
C ARG A 76 9.95 8.18 14.69
N SER A 77 9.07 8.36 15.67
CA SER A 77 7.69 8.79 15.41
C SER A 77 7.61 10.19 14.79
N ARG A 78 8.53 11.08 15.15
CA ARG A 78 8.56 12.45 14.60
C ARG A 78 9.07 12.51 13.16
N HIS A 79 10.01 11.63 12.79
CA HIS A 79 10.73 11.75 11.52
C HIS A 79 10.37 10.68 10.49
N VAL A 80 9.59 9.65 10.86
CA VAL A 80 9.30 8.53 9.97
C VAL A 80 8.67 8.97 8.64
N SER A 81 7.72 9.88 8.67
CA SER A 81 7.06 10.37 7.45
C SER A 81 8.04 11.11 6.52
N ASP A 82 8.90 11.94 7.09
CA ASP A 82 9.93 12.67 6.32
C ASP A 82 10.96 11.71 5.73
N ILE A 83 11.35 10.69 6.48
CA ILE A 83 12.30 9.67 6.00
C ILE A 83 11.73 8.91 4.81
N ILE A 84 10.47 8.48 4.89
CA ILE A 84 9.82 7.78 3.78
C ILE A 84 9.70 8.72 2.56
N ALA A 85 9.31 9.97 2.77
CA ALA A 85 9.23 10.95 1.69
C ALA A 85 10.59 11.15 1.00
N GLN A 86 11.67 11.21 1.74
CA GLN A 86 13.04 11.29 1.20
C GLN A 86 13.40 10.03 0.41
N MET A 87 13.02 8.84 0.91
CA MET A 87 13.25 7.59 0.19
C MET A 87 12.53 7.59 -1.16
N LEU A 88 11.28 8.02 -1.21
CA LEU A 88 10.50 8.11 -2.46
C LEU A 88 11.07 9.14 -3.42
N ASN A 89 11.47 10.30 -2.93
CA ASN A 89 12.07 11.35 -3.75
C ASN A 89 13.41 10.92 -4.38
N GLY A 90 14.12 10.00 -3.73
CA GLY A 90 15.36 9.43 -4.26
C GLY A 90 15.16 8.41 -5.39
N ILE A 91 13.93 7.99 -5.65
CA ILE A 91 13.60 7.04 -6.71
C ILE A 91 13.26 7.79 -7.99
N ALA A 92 13.96 7.48 -9.08
CA ALA A 92 13.79 8.19 -10.36
C ALA A 92 12.50 7.82 -11.11
N SER A 93 11.87 6.70 -10.78
CA SER A 93 10.64 6.24 -11.46
C SER A 93 9.43 7.12 -11.14
N ASP A 94 8.51 7.23 -12.09
CA ASP A 94 7.26 7.97 -11.91
C ASP A 94 6.24 7.23 -11.03
N VAL A 95 6.36 5.91 -10.90
CA VAL A 95 5.47 5.07 -10.09
C VAL A 95 6.30 4.14 -9.23
N VAL A 96 5.93 4.00 -7.97
CA VAL A 96 6.59 3.08 -7.02
C VAL A 96 5.60 2.05 -6.52
N TRP A 97 6.01 0.79 -6.58
CA TRP A 97 5.30 -0.31 -5.94
C TRP A 97 5.91 -0.55 -4.56
N LEU A 98 5.11 -0.38 -3.53
CA LEU A 98 5.51 -0.60 -2.13
C LEU A 98 5.05 -1.97 -1.65
N ASP A 99 5.98 -2.77 -1.18
CA ASP A 99 5.70 -4.03 -0.51
C ASP A 99 6.26 -4.04 0.91
N ARG A 100 5.84 -5.02 1.70
CA ARG A 100 6.26 -5.18 3.09
C ARG A 100 6.12 -3.89 3.89
N ILE A 101 4.90 -3.35 3.86
CA ILE A 101 4.56 -2.09 4.51
C ILE A 101 4.17 -2.27 5.99
N GLN A 102 4.39 -3.44 6.57
CA GLN A 102 4.00 -3.76 7.96
C GLN A 102 4.59 -2.79 8.97
N VAL A 103 5.72 -2.23 8.69
CA VAL A 103 6.35 -1.21 9.55
C VAL A 103 5.44 -0.01 9.80
N LEU A 104 4.56 0.32 8.86
CA LEU A 104 3.61 1.44 9.01
C LEU A 104 2.55 1.17 10.10
N PHE A 105 2.36 -0.09 10.48
CA PHE A 105 1.41 -0.52 11.50
C PHE A 105 2.03 -0.62 12.89
N GLU A 106 3.33 -0.33 13.02
CA GLU A 106 4.02 -0.36 14.30
C GLU A 106 3.48 0.74 15.23
N PRO A 107 2.86 0.38 16.38
CA PRO A 107 2.19 1.35 17.25
C PRO A 107 3.12 2.47 17.74
N THR A 108 4.40 2.19 17.95
CA THR A 108 5.37 3.18 18.43
C THR A 108 5.67 4.28 17.42
N LEU A 109 5.34 4.08 16.15
CA LEU A 109 5.49 5.11 15.11
C LEU A 109 4.31 6.09 15.08
N GLU A 110 3.20 5.75 15.72
CA GLU A 110 2.01 6.62 15.86
C GLU A 110 1.44 7.07 14.49
N LEU A 111 1.49 6.18 13.49
CA LEU A 111 0.97 6.44 12.15
C LEU A 111 -0.45 5.89 11.98
N ASP A 112 -1.24 6.54 11.14
CA ASP A 112 -2.38 5.93 10.45
C ASP A 112 -1.87 5.41 9.11
N PRO A 113 -1.74 4.08 8.90
CA PRO A 113 -1.12 3.54 7.70
C PRO A 113 -1.78 3.96 6.38
N LEU A 114 -3.11 3.94 6.31
CA LEU A 114 -3.82 4.35 5.10
C LEU A 114 -3.59 5.83 4.79
N ARG A 115 -3.73 6.68 5.79
CA ARG A 115 -3.50 8.13 5.63
C ARG A 115 -2.05 8.40 5.24
N GLN A 116 -1.11 7.70 5.84
CA GLN A 116 0.31 7.82 5.49
C GLN A 116 0.54 7.49 4.01
N LEU A 117 -0.05 6.40 3.53
CA LEU A 117 0.04 6.02 2.12
C LEU A 117 -0.60 7.06 1.20
N GLN A 118 -1.75 7.61 1.58
CA GLN A 118 -2.43 8.68 0.82
C GLN A 118 -1.59 9.95 0.76
N ASP A 119 -0.96 10.34 1.86
CA ASP A 119 -0.08 11.51 1.90
C ASP A 119 1.17 11.32 1.03
N LEU A 120 1.78 10.14 1.09
CA LEU A 120 2.93 9.80 0.24
C LEU A 120 2.56 9.76 -1.24
N ALA A 121 1.35 9.30 -1.56
CA ALA A 121 0.87 9.20 -2.93
C ALA A 121 0.57 10.58 -3.58
N ARG A 122 0.59 11.65 -2.81
CA ARG A 122 0.60 13.03 -3.33
C ARG A 122 1.95 13.43 -3.89
N LEU A 123 3.02 12.84 -3.39
CA LEU A 123 4.38 13.10 -3.84
C LEU A 123 4.70 12.32 -5.12
N LYS A 124 4.24 11.08 -5.19
CA LYS A 124 4.50 10.16 -6.29
C LYS A 124 3.40 9.08 -6.32
N PRO A 125 2.88 8.71 -7.49
CA PRO A 125 1.93 7.59 -7.60
C PRO A 125 2.46 6.31 -6.97
N ILE A 126 1.63 5.66 -6.16
CA ILE A 126 2.00 4.48 -5.38
C ILE A 126 1.01 3.34 -5.64
N VAL A 127 1.54 2.15 -5.88
CA VAL A 127 0.81 0.89 -5.79
C VAL A 127 1.32 0.17 -4.54
N ALA A 128 0.49 0.04 -3.52
CA ALA A 128 0.87 -0.56 -2.25
C ALA A 128 0.27 -1.96 -2.10
N ILE A 129 1.11 -2.93 -1.73
CA ILE A 129 0.67 -4.29 -1.42
C ILE A 129 0.19 -4.32 0.02
N TRP A 130 -1.11 -4.49 0.20
CA TRP A 130 -1.72 -4.50 1.52
C TRP A 130 -1.45 -5.83 2.23
N PRO A 131 -0.88 -5.81 3.45
CA PRO A 131 -0.48 -7.03 4.16
C PRO A 131 -1.59 -7.68 4.98
N GLY A 132 -2.79 -7.11 4.98
CA GLY A 132 -3.92 -7.59 5.77
C GLY A 132 -4.97 -8.29 4.93
N GLN A 133 -6.20 -8.25 5.41
CA GLN A 133 -7.34 -8.93 4.82
C GLN A 133 -8.46 -7.95 4.47
N MET A 134 -9.39 -8.39 3.63
CA MET A 134 -10.57 -7.63 3.28
C MET A 134 -11.82 -8.49 3.42
N THR A 135 -12.85 -7.90 4.01
CA THR A 135 -14.23 -8.38 3.96
C THR A 135 -15.02 -7.50 3.01
N GLU A 136 -16.31 -7.77 2.83
CA GLU A 136 -17.16 -6.90 1.99
C GLU A 136 -17.19 -5.43 2.45
N ARG A 137 -16.95 -5.18 3.74
CA ARG A 137 -17.14 -3.87 4.35
C ARG A 137 -15.89 -3.24 4.92
N PHE A 138 -14.87 -4.04 5.21
CA PHE A 138 -13.68 -3.55 5.90
C PHE A 138 -12.41 -4.09 5.27
N LEU A 139 -11.44 -3.19 5.15
CA LEU A 139 -10.04 -3.53 4.91
C LEU A 139 -9.34 -3.54 6.26
N THR A 140 -8.71 -4.65 6.63
CA THR A 140 -8.14 -4.82 7.96
C THR A 140 -6.67 -5.20 7.92
N PHE A 141 -5.99 -4.90 9.01
CA PHE A 141 -4.66 -5.43 9.32
C PHE A 141 -4.68 -5.95 10.76
N SER A 142 -4.05 -7.13 10.99
CA SER A 142 -4.03 -7.79 12.28
C SER A 142 -5.44 -8.23 12.74
N VAL A 143 -5.63 -8.43 14.03
CA VAL A 143 -6.89 -8.89 14.60
C VAL A 143 -7.35 -7.97 15.73
N PRO A 144 -8.68 -7.87 15.97
CA PRO A 144 -9.19 -7.06 17.06
C PRO A 144 -8.56 -7.42 18.41
N GLY A 145 -8.23 -6.41 19.20
CA GLY A 145 -7.59 -6.56 20.50
C GLY A 145 -6.07 -6.47 20.49
N ARG A 146 -5.43 -6.47 19.33
CA ARG A 146 -3.99 -6.21 19.20
C ARG A 146 -3.72 -4.72 19.02
N ASP A 147 -2.56 -4.28 19.49
CA ASP A 147 -2.17 -2.87 19.41
C ASP A 147 -1.96 -2.37 17.98
N ASP A 148 -1.62 -3.29 17.07
CA ASP A 148 -1.39 -3.00 15.64
C ASP A 148 -2.65 -3.16 14.77
N TYR A 149 -3.81 -3.44 15.37
CA TYR A 149 -5.06 -3.62 14.62
C TYR A 149 -5.51 -2.33 13.95
N GLN A 150 -5.83 -2.44 12.66
CA GLN A 150 -6.43 -1.36 11.87
C GLN A 150 -7.63 -1.88 11.08
N SER A 151 -8.65 -1.06 10.95
CA SER A 151 -9.85 -1.36 10.18
C SER A 151 -10.33 -0.11 9.44
N TYR A 152 -10.56 -0.25 8.15
CA TYR A 152 -10.99 0.84 7.28
C TYR A 152 -12.28 0.47 6.56
N SER A 153 -13.23 1.40 6.56
CA SER A 153 -14.53 1.23 5.87
C SER A 153 -14.44 1.69 4.40
N ALA A 154 -15.52 1.48 3.66
CA ALA A 154 -15.64 2.00 2.30
C ALA A 154 -15.51 3.53 2.24
N ASN A 155 -15.97 4.25 3.27
CA ASN A 155 -15.81 5.71 3.34
C ASN A 155 -14.34 6.12 3.50
N ASP A 156 -13.59 5.38 4.32
CA ASP A 156 -12.15 5.63 4.50
C ASP A 156 -11.38 5.38 3.20
N LEU A 157 -11.86 4.45 2.38
CA LEU A 157 -11.25 4.03 1.12
C LEU A 157 -11.84 4.77 -0.10
N ALA A 158 -12.63 5.81 0.12
CA ALA A 158 -13.20 6.61 -0.96
C ALA A 158 -12.08 7.11 -1.89
N ASN A 159 -12.26 6.92 -3.19
CA ASN A 159 -11.28 7.28 -4.23
C ASN A 159 -9.95 6.50 -4.19
N VAL A 160 -9.88 5.41 -3.43
CA VAL A 160 -8.73 4.50 -3.46
C VAL A 160 -9.12 3.23 -4.21
N PRO A 161 -8.64 3.02 -5.44
CA PRO A 161 -8.87 1.77 -6.16
C PRO A 161 -8.23 0.58 -5.44
N ILE A 162 -8.96 -0.52 -5.36
CA ILE A 162 -8.50 -1.75 -4.73
C ILE A 162 -8.53 -2.87 -5.76
N ILE A 163 -7.41 -3.55 -5.92
CA ILE A 163 -7.26 -4.68 -6.81
C ILE A 163 -7.08 -5.94 -5.96
N HIS A 164 -7.96 -6.90 -6.16
CA HIS A 164 -7.92 -8.20 -5.50
C HIS A 164 -7.32 -9.24 -6.44
N VAL A 165 -6.21 -9.82 -6.04
CA VAL A 165 -5.56 -10.89 -6.80
C VAL A 165 -6.19 -12.21 -6.40
N THR A 166 -6.84 -12.87 -7.35
CA THR A 166 -7.44 -14.19 -7.17
C THR A 166 -6.52 -15.26 -7.73
N GLU A 167 -6.42 -16.40 -7.05
CA GLU A 167 -5.67 -17.53 -7.59
C GLU A 167 -6.42 -18.11 -8.80
N GLN A 168 -5.70 -18.33 -9.90
CA GLN A 168 -6.22 -19.19 -10.96
C GLN A 168 -6.29 -20.61 -10.41
N ARG A 169 -7.51 -21.12 -10.27
CA ARG A 169 -7.70 -22.55 -10.12
C ARG A 169 -7.44 -23.18 -11.48
N GLY A 170 -6.24 -23.72 -11.60
CA GLY A 170 -5.86 -24.52 -12.76
C GLY A 170 -6.64 -25.81 -12.81
#